data_a7a1327fad51961d56329de7ceef29b2
#
_entry.id   a7a1327fad51961d56329de7ceef29b2
#
_cell.length_a   1.000
_cell.length_b   1.000
_cell.length_c   1.000
_cell.angle_alpha   90.00
_cell.angle_beta   90.00
_cell.angle_gamma   90.00
#
_symmetry.space_group_name_H-M   'P 1'
#
loop_
_entity.id
_entity.type
_entity.pdbx_description
1 polymer ?
#
loop_
_entity_poly.entity_id
_entity_poly.type
_entity_poly.pdbx_seq_one_letter_code
_entity_poly.pdbx_strand_id
1 'polypeptide(L)'
;MAAFPDFSNMNLKDVPGHSSQDWQKLFESAAGAGFDALTGKTMEHIPIKPIYNHDEYDHMNHLDFASGIPPCLRGPYSTMYVFRPWTVRQYAGFSTAEESNAFYRRNLAAGQKGLSIAFDLPTHRGYDSDNPRVLGDVGKAGVAIDSILDMRILFSGIPLD
;
A
#
# COMPACT_ATOMS: atom_id res chain seq x y z
N MET A 1 -33.68 -35.06 15.50
CA MET A 1 -32.94 -33.91 14.98
C MET A 1 -32.79 -32.90 16.10
N ALA A 2 -31.59 -32.54 16.49
CA ALA A 2 -31.38 -31.45 17.43
C ALA A 2 -31.81 -30.14 16.76
N ALA A 3 -32.77 -29.42 17.37
CA ALA A 3 -33.17 -28.11 16.87
C ALA A 3 -31.97 -27.16 17.05
N PHE A 4 -31.66 -26.37 16.04
CA PHE A 4 -30.70 -25.31 16.18
C PHE A 4 -31.18 -24.31 17.24
N PRO A 5 -30.31 -23.83 18.14
CA PRO A 5 -30.69 -22.81 19.13
C PRO A 5 -31.17 -21.54 18.44
N ASP A 6 -32.27 -21.00 18.94
CA ASP A 6 -32.79 -19.70 18.49
C ASP A 6 -32.14 -18.60 19.31
N PHE A 7 -31.30 -17.78 18.63
CA PHE A 7 -30.59 -16.66 19.24
C PHE A 7 -31.32 -15.32 19.09
N SER A 8 -32.49 -15.29 18.46
CA SER A 8 -33.21 -14.02 18.17
C SER A 8 -33.62 -13.24 19.43
N ASN A 9 -33.78 -13.93 20.55
CA ASN A 9 -34.15 -13.36 21.84
C ASN A 9 -32.99 -13.26 22.84
N MET A 10 -31.76 -13.50 22.43
CA MET A 10 -30.60 -13.37 23.30
C MET A 10 -30.32 -11.88 23.61
N ASN A 11 -30.40 -11.52 24.89
CA ASN A 11 -30.00 -10.20 25.37
C ASN A 11 -28.52 -10.23 25.79
N LEU A 12 -27.62 -9.67 25.00
CA LEU A 12 -26.19 -9.64 25.31
C LEU A 12 -25.86 -8.86 26.60
N LYS A 13 -26.75 -8.00 27.07
CA LYS A 13 -26.57 -7.29 28.34
C LYS A 13 -26.72 -8.18 29.57
N ASP A 14 -27.38 -9.32 29.41
CA ASP A 14 -27.61 -10.30 30.51
C ASP A 14 -26.44 -11.30 30.59
N VAL A 15 -25.48 -11.24 29.70
CA VAL A 15 -24.26 -12.07 29.76
C VAL A 15 -23.33 -11.48 30.84
N PRO A 16 -22.93 -12.24 31.86
CA PRO A 16 -21.99 -11.75 32.86
C PRO A 16 -20.70 -11.27 32.23
N GLY A 17 -20.29 -10.04 32.58
CA GLY A 17 -18.99 -9.55 32.19
C GLY A 17 -17.87 -10.35 32.88
N HIS A 18 -16.83 -10.66 32.16
CA HIS A 18 -15.61 -11.26 32.68
C HIS A 18 -14.46 -10.25 32.62
N SER A 19 -13.59 -10.29 33.62
CA SER A 19 -12.39 -9.45 33.62
C SER A 19 -11.32 -10.00 32.66
N SER A 20 -10.43 -9.14 32.21
CA SER A 20 -9.25 -9.56 31.44
C SER A 20 -8.41 -10.59 32.18
N GLN A 21 -8.37 -10.52 33.53
CA GLN A 21 -7.67 -11.48 34.37
C GLN A 21 -8.32 -12.88 34.36
N ASP A 22 -9.66 -12.94 34.39
CA ASP A 22 -10.39 -14.23 34.32
C ASP A 22 -10.18 -14.87 32.95
N TRP A 23 -10.22 -14.07 31.92
CA TRP A 23 -9.93 -14.51 30.57
C TRP A 23 -8.48 -15.02 30.44
N GLN A 24 -7.48 -14.31 30.99
CA GLN A 24 -6.08 -14.73 30.96
C GLN A 24 -5.87 -16.11 31.65
N LYS A 25 -6.48 -16.32 32.81
CA LYS A 25 -6.42 -17.61 33.52
C LYS A 25 -7.01 -18.73 32.65
N LEU A 26 -8.14 -18.47 32.01
CA LEU A 26 -8.78 -19.46 31.13
C LEU A 26 -7.88 -19.78 29.93
N PHE A 27 -7.28 -18.76 29.33
CA PHE A 27 -6.36 -18.89 28.21
C PHE A 27 -5.12 -19.73 28.60
N GLU A 28 -4.47 -19.39 29.70
CA GLU A 28 -3.27 -20.11 30.19
C GLU A 28 -3.61 -21.59 30.53
N SER A 29 -4.77 -21.84 31.12
CA SER A 29 -5.24 -23.18 31.38
C SER A 29 -5.49 -23.99 30.09
N ALA A 30 -6.06 -23.35 29.07
CA ALA A 30 -6.33 -23.98 27.77
C ALA A 30 -5.06 -24.22 26.96
N ALA A 31 -4.13 -23.26 27.00
CA ALA A 31 -2.86 -23.30 26.25
C ALA A 31 -1.81 -24.23 26.91
N GLY A 32 -1.94 -24.52 28.19
CA GLY A 32 -0.94 -25.28 28.96
C GLY A 32 0.38 -24.55 29.15
N ALA A 33 0.42 -23.23 28.94
CA ALA A 33 1.61 -22.37 29.05
C ALA A 33 1.22 -20.98 29.55
N GLY A 34 2.14 -20.31 30.24
CA GLY A 34 1.93 -18.93 30.68
C GLY A 34 1.86 -17.96 29.48
N PHE A 35 1.11 -16.89 29.65
CA PHE A 35 0.87 -15.89 28.62
C PHE A 35 2.17 -15.29 28.04
N ASP A 36 3.14 -15.01 28.91
CA ASP A 36 4.46 -14.48 28.51
C ASP A 36 5.27 -15.46 27.65
N ALA A 37 5.13 -16.76 27.88
CA ALA A 37 5.81 -17.78 27.10
C ALA A 37 5.28 -17.87 25.66
N LEU A 38 4.05 -17.42 25.44
CA LEU A 38 3.39 -17.38 24.13
C LEU A 38 3.53 -16.02 23.44
N THR A 39 4.14 -15.03 24.12
CA THR A 39 4.41 -13.71 23.55
C THR A 39 5.63 -13.77 22.64
N GLY A 40 5.42 -13.56 21.35
CA GLY A 40 6.48 -13.45 20.36
C GLY A 40 7.20 -12.10 20.42
N LYS A 41 8.38 -12.02 19.81
CA LYS A 41 9.09 -10.75 19.59
C LYS A 41 9.39 -10.56 18.12
N THR A 42 9.15 -9.35 17.61
CA THR A 42 9.59 -8.96 16.28
C THR A 42 11.11 -8.71 16.24
N MET A 43 11.68 -8.52 15.05
CA MET A 43 13.09 -8.13 14.89
C MET A 43 13.39 -6.77 15.53
N GLU A 44 12.39 -5.88 15.63
CA GLU A 44 12.44 -4.57 16.29
C GLU A 44 12.28 -4.68 17.82
N HIS A 45 12.25 -5.90 18.36
CA HIS A 45 12.04 -6.20 19.79
C HIS A 45 10.66 -5.80 20.35
N ILE A 46 9.67 -5.61 19.49
CA ILE A 46 8.31 -5.34 19.92
C ILE A 46 7.65 -6.65 20.38
N PRO A 47 7.13 -6.71 21.63
CA PRO A 47 6.41 -7.88 22.10
C PRO A 47 5.04 -7.98 21.42
N ILE A 48 4.77 -9.12 20.81
CA ILE A 48 3.48 -9.43 20.20
C ILE A 48 2.76 -10.44 21.09
N LYS A 49 1.72 -9.99 21.77
CA LYS A 49 0.88 -10.86 22.59
C LYS A 49 0.07 -11.81 21.71
N PRO A 50 -0.26 -13.00 22.19
CA PRO A 50 -1.09 -13.96 21.44
C PRO A 50 -2.51 -13.44 21.16
N ILE A 51 -3.05 -12.62 22.06
CA ILE A 51 -4.35 -11.95 21.92
C ILE A 51 -4.28 -10.57 22.60
N TYR A 52 -5.04 -9.62 22.08
CA TYR A 52 -5.23 -8.27 22.63
C TYR A 52 -6.68 -8.08 23.04
N ASN A 53 -6.88 -7.56 24.24
CA ASN A 53 -8.19 -7.21 24.79
C ASN A 53 -8.40 -5.70 24.79
N HIS A 54 -9.59 -5.26 25.18
CA HIS A 54 -9.96 -3.85 25.24
C HIS A 54 -9.00 -3.02 26.11
N ASP A 55 -8.55 -3.56 27.23
CA ASP A 55 -7.68 -2.87 28.19
C ASP A 55 -6.35 -2.40 27.59
N GLU A 56 -5.85 -3.05 26.51
CA GLU A 56 -4.60 -2.69 25.89
C GLU A 56 -4.68 -1.43 25.03
N TYR A 57 -5.85 -1.03 24.59
CA TYR A 57 -6.02 0.13 23.72
C TYR A 57 -6.91 1.25 24.29
N ASP A 58 -7.51 1.07 25.45
CA ASP A 58 -8.32 2.10 26.13
C ASP A 58 -7.57 3.42 26.36
N HIS A 59 -6.26 3.36 26.51
CA HIS A 59 -5.39 4.52 26.72
C HIS A 59 -4.85 5.13 25.42
N MET A 60 -5.19 4.58 24.27
CA MET A 60 -4.65 5.02 22.98
C MET A 60 -5.50 6.15 22.40
N ASN A 61 -5.11 7.39 22.64
CA ASN A 61 -5.83 8.60 22.22
C ASN A 61 -6.02 8.70 20.69
N HIS A 62 -5.23 7.98 19.89
CA HIS A 62 -5.31 8.04 18.42
C HIS A 62 -6.40 7.16 17.82
N LEU A 63 -7.11 6.37 18.60
CA LEU A 63 -8.19 5.50 18.10
C LEU A 63 -9.44 6.28 17.67
N ASP A 64 -9.68 7.45 18.27
CA ASP A 64 -10.84 8.30 18.00
C ASP A 64 -10.67 9.20 16.77
N PHE A 65 -9.49 9.19 16.13
CA PHE A 65 -9.25 9.99 14.94
C PHE A 65 -9.94 9.39 13.71
N ALA A 66 -10.58 10.27 12.92
CA ALA A 66 -11.14 9.90 11.62
C ALA A 66 -10.21 10.32 10.48
N SER A 67 -10.34 9.64 9.33
CA SER A 67 -9.60 10.02 8.12
C SER A 67 -10.07 11.37 7.59
N GLY A 68 -9.15 12.14 7.01
CA GLY A 68 -9.43 13.46 6.45
C GLY A 68 -9.58 14.60 7.46
N ILE A 69 -9.42 14.32 8.76
CA ILE A 69 -9.44 15.33 9.83
C ILE A 69 -8.02 15.47 10.39
N PRO A 70 -7.49 16.71 10.50
CA PRO A 70 -6.18 16.93 11.11
C PRO A 70 -6.10 16.35 12.54
N PRO A 71 -4.99 15.76 12.93
CA PRO A 71 -3.69 15.66 12.28
C PRO A 71 -3.53 14.54 11.22
N CYS A 72 -4.61 14.06 10.63
CA CYS A 72 -4.64 13.09 9.52
C CYS A 72 -4.01 11.72 9.85
N LEU A 73 -4.08 11.27 11.09
CA LEU A 73 -3.48 10.00 11.53
C LEU A 73 -4.06 8.77 10.82
N ARG A 74 -5.31 8.85 10.36
CA ARG A 74 -5.96 7.78 9.59
C ARG A 74 -6.03 8.05 8.09
N GLY A 75 -5.23 9.01 7.62
CA GLY A 75 -5.08 9.34 6.22
C GLY A 75 -5.65 10.71 5.82
N PRO A 76 -5.22 11.24 4.68
CA PRO A 76 -5.48 12.63 4.27
C PRO A 76 -6.89 12.89 3.76
N TYR A 77 -7.65 11.86 3.37
CA TYR A 77 -8.97 12.01 2.77
C TYR A 77 -10.04 11.31 3.61
N SER A 78 -11.22 11.93 3.74
CA SER A 78 -12.33 11.37 4.52
C SER A 78 -12.82 10.00 4.01
N THR A 79 -12.78 9.79 2.71
CA THR A 79 -13.16 8.52 2.07
C THR A 79 -11.98 7.58 1.81
N MET A 80 -10.75 8.06 2.02
CA MET A 80 -9.53 7.36 1.65
C MET A 80 -9.61 6.82 0.22
N TYR A 81 -9.48 5.53 0.00
CA TYR A 81 -9.47 4.90 -1.32
C TYR A 81 -10.78 4.19 -1.67
N VAL A 82 -11.85 4.35 -0.86
CA VAL A 82 -13.15 3.72 -1.11
C VAL A 82 -13.85 4.36 -2.31
N PHE A 83 -13.85 5.69 -2.37
CA PHE A 83 -14.48 6.43 -3.47
C PHE A 83 -13.51 6.66 -4.65
N ARG A 84 -12.26 6.97 -4.36
CA ARG A 84 -11.21 7.16 -5.37
C ARG A 84 -10.08 6.17 -5.07
N PRO A 85 -10.03 5.04 -5.79
CA PRO A 85 -8.94 4.08 -5.64
C PRO A 85 -7.58 4.72 -5.90
N TRP A 86 -6.52 4.17 -5.28
CA TRP A 86 -5.16 4.63 -5.56
C TRP A 86 -4.81 4.45 -7.04
N THR A 87 -3.97 5.33 -7.53
CA THR A 87 -3.46 5.26 -8.91
C THR A 87 -2.42 4.14 -9.01
N VAL A 88 -2.67 3.16 -9.88
CA VAL A 88 -1.65 2.19 -10.29
C VAL A 88 -0.73 2.90 -11.27
N ARG A 89 0.52 3.10 -10.87
CA ARG A 89 1.54 3.81 -11.63
C ARG A 89 2.81 2.98 -11.70
N GLN A 90 3.42 2.91 -12.88
CA GLN A 90 4.69 2.26 -13.09
C GLN A 90 5.73 3.30 -13.53
N TYR A 91 6.92 3.27 -12.94
CA TYR A 91 8.09 3.98 -13.41
C TYR A 91 8.80 3.11 -14.45
N ALA A 92 8.82 3.53 -15.70
CA ALA A 92 9.37 2.76 -16.80
C ALA A 92 9.80 3.67 -17.95
N GLY A 93 10.81 3.22 -18.69
CA GLY A 93 11.32 3.83 -19.91
C GLY A 93 12.50 3.01 -20.42
N PHE A 94 12.61 2.85 -21.70
CA PHE A 94 13.69 2.11 -22.33
C PHE A 94 13.77 2.43 -23.83
N SER A 95 14.97 2.26 -24.38
CA SER A 95 15.21 2.36 -25.82
C SER A 95 14.72 3.66 -26.46
N THR A 96 13.83 3.60 -27.43
CA THR A 96 13.31 4.73 -28.19
C THR A 96 11.96 5.22 -27.66
N ALA A 97 11.57 6.43 -28.09
CA ALA A 97 10.27 7.00 -27.77
C ALA A 97 9.12 6.13 -28.29
N GLU A 98 9.26 5.52 -29.47
CA GLU A 98 8.26 4.67 -30.09
C GLU A 98 8.05 3.36 -29.30
N GLU A 99 9.13 2.67 -28.92
CA GLU A 99 9.05 1.45 -28.14
C GLU A 99 8.43 1.68 -26.75
N SER A 100 8.88 2.74 -26.08
CA SER A 100 8.32 3.16 -24.80
C SER A 100 6.85 3.56 -24.92
N ASN A 101 6.43 4.30 -25.94
CA ASN A 101 5.03 4.61 -26.22
C ASN A 101 4.18 3.34 -26.37
N ALA A 102 4.65 2.39 -27.18
CA ALA A 102 3.93 1.13 -27.38
C ALA A 102 3.77 0.36 -26.07
N PHE A 103 4.78 0.35 -25.21
CA PHE A 103 4.72 -0.25 -23.88
C PHE A 103 3.70 0.46 -22.96
N TYR A 104 3.72 1.79 -22.88
CA TYR A 104 2.79 2.55 -22.04
C TYR A 104 1.34 2.35 -22.47
N ARG A 105 1.07 2.39 -23.78
CA ARG A 105 -0.29 2.18 -24.30
C ARG A 105 -0.82 0.79 -23.97
N ARG A 106 0.02 -0.25 -24.04
CA ARG A 106 -0.38 -1.61 -23.61
C ARG A 106 -0.73 -1.65 -22.13
N ASN A 107 0.09 -1.03 -21.29
CA ASN A 107 -0.15 -1.03 -19.83
C ASN A 107 -1.39 -0.22 -19.44
N LEU A 108 -1.62 0.92 -20.09
CA LEU A 108 -2.86 1.70 -19.91
C LEU A 108 -4.09 0.88 -20.30
N ALA A 109 -4.04 0.17 -21.43
CA ALA A 109 -5.11 -0.73 -21.84
C ALA A 109 -5.33 -1.90 -20.87
N ALA A 110 -4.28 -2.34 -20.17
CA ALA A 110 -4.34 -3.37 -19.14
C ALA A 110 -4.78 -2.86 -17.75
N GLY A 111 -5.12 -1.56 -17.62
CA GLY A 111 -5.67 -0.99 -16.39
C GLY A 111 -4.74 -0.11 -15.57
N GLN A 112 -3.51 0.12 -16.01
CA GLN A 112 -2.65 1.15 -15.42
C GLN A 112 -3.31 2.53 -15.56
N LYS A 113 -3.20 3.38 -14.54
CA LYS A 113 -3.89 4.69 -14.49
C LYS A 113 -2.95 5.88 -14.48
N GLY A 114 -1.65 5.66 -14.34
CA GLY A 114 -0.65 6.73 -14.34
C GLY A 114 0.68 6.24 -14.90
N LEU A 115 1.43 7.16 -15.48
CA LEU A 115 2.76 6.91 -16.01
C LEU A 115 3.79 7.74 -15.23
N SER A 116 4.96 7.16 -15.01
CA SER A 116 6.17 7.86 -14.62
C SER A 116 7.27 7.45 -15.58
N ILE A 117 7.78 8.40 -16.33
CA ILE A 117 8.72 8.12 -17.41
C ILE A 117 10.14 8.09 -16.86
N ALA A 118 10.86 7.01 -17.13
CA ALA A 118 12.28 6.91 -16.89
C ALA A 118 13.02 7.42 -18.14
N PHE A 119 13.73 8.51 -18.02
CA PHE A 119 14.66 8.98 -19.05
C PHE A 119 16.01 8.30 -18.88
N ASP A 120 16.75 8.13 -19.97
CA ASP A 120 18.10 7.59 -19.93
C ASP A 120 19.12 8.56 -19.35
N LEU A 121 20.32 8.08 -19.09
CA LEU A 121 21.39 8.90 -18.52
C LEU A 121 21.84 10.07 -19.43
N PRO A 122 21.96 9.91 -20.74
CA PRO A 122 22.24 11.05 -21.65
C PRO A 122 21.22 12.16 -21.52
N THR A 123 19.93 11.84 -21.58
CA THR A 123 18.84 12.82 -21.41
C THR A 123 18.94 13.55 -20.07
N HIS A 124 19.18 12.84 -18.97
CA HIS A 124 19.36 13.45 -17.64
C HIS A 124 20.56 14.39 -17.55
N ARG A 125 21.61 14.14 -18.31
CA ARG A 125 22.83 14.95 -18.34
C ARG A 125 22.80 16.08 -19.36
N GLY A 126 21.76 16.14 -20.20
CA GLY A 126 21.60 17.14 -21.26
C GLY A 126 22.52 16.89 -22.45
N TYR A 127 22.78 15.61 -22.76
CA TYR A 127 23.50 15.24 -23.98
C TYR A 127 22.54 14.62 -24.99
N ASP A 128 22.70 15.00 -26.25
CA ASP A 128 22.05 14.34 -27.37
C ASP A 128 22.65 12.93 -27.60
N SER A 129 21.86 12.04 -28.18
CA SER A 129 22.22 10.61 -28.34
C SER A 129 23.44 10.37 -29.21
N ASP A 130 23.82 11.34 -30.07
CA ASP A 130 25.00 11.27 -30.94
C ASP A 130 26.30 11.76 -30.27
N ASN A 131 26.23 12.24 -29.03
CA ASN A 131 27.39 12.75 -28.32
C ASN A 131 28.35 11.59 -27.95
N PRO A 132 29.66 11.70 -28.30
CA PRO A 132 30.63 10.63 -28.05
C PRO A 132 30.79 10.24 -26.56
N ARG A 133 30.45 11.16 -25.64
CA ARG A 133 30.55 10.91 -24.18
C ARG A 133 29.52 9.93 -23.64
N VAL A 134 28.44 9.71 -24.39
CA VAL A 134 27.32 8.88 -23.94
C VAL A 134 27.20 7.59 -24.76
N LEU A 135 28.21 7.26 -25.54
CA LEU A 135 28.25 6.05 -26.33
C LEU A 135 28.05 4.81 -25.42
N GLY A 136 27.00 4.06 -25.69
CA GLY A 136 26.65 2.88 -24.92
C GLY A 136 25.71 3.11 -23.73
N ASP A 137 25.35 4.35 -23.39
CA ASP A 137 24.38 4.71 -22.36
C ASP A 137 22.98 5.03 -22.94
N VAL A 138 22.91 5.34 -24.22
CA VAL A 138 21.67 5.76 -24.92
C VAL A 138 20.62 4.66 -24.88
N GLY A 139 19.41 5.01 -24.44
CA GLY A 139 18.28 4.09 -24.35
C GLY A 139 18.40 2.99 -23.29
N LYS A 140 19.46 2.99 -22.49
CA LYS A 140 19.65 2.08 -21.34
C LYS A 140 19.13 2.73 -20.07
N ALA A 141 18.44 1.93 -19.25
CA ALA A 141 17.84 2.39 -17.98
C ALA A 141 16.88 3.57 -18.11
N GLY A 142 16.34 3.81 -19.29
CA GLY A 142 15.41 4.89 -19.61
C GLY A 142 15.24 5.09 -21.10
N VAL A 143 14.27 5.92 -21.48
CA VAL A 143 14.03 6.30 -22.87
C VAL A 143 14.93 7.48 -23.27
N ALA A 144 15.54 7.40 -24.44
CA ALA A 144 16.34 8.49 -25.02
C ALA A 144 15.41 9.59 -25.57
N ILE A 145 15.66 10.84 -25.16
CA ILE A 145 14.92 12.02 -25.59
C ILE A 145 15.94 13.11 -26.00
N ASP A 146 16.04 13.38 -27.26
CA ASP A 146 16.92 14.40 -27.79
C ASP A 146 16.16 15.73 -28.08
N SER A 147 14.85 15.64 -28.30
CA SER A 147 14.05 16.78 -28.69
C SER A 147 12.60 16.72 -28.25
N ILE A 148 11.85 17.81 -28.44
CA ILE A 148 10.39 17.85 -28.25
C ILE A 148 9.67 16.92 -29.23
N LEU A 149 10.27 16.52 -30.32
CA LEU A 149 9.68 15.57 -31.28
C LEU A 149 9.59 14.18 -30.65
N ASP A 150 10.64 13.76 -29.94
CA ASP A 150 10.65 12.48 -29.21
C ASP A 150 9.58 12.47 -28.11
N MET A 151 9.40 13.58 -27.39
CA MET A 151 8.33 13.72 -26.41
C MET A 151 6.94 13.61 -27.06
N ARG A 152 6.74 14.19 -28.24
CA ARG A 152 5.47 14.05 -28.98
C ARG A 152 5.21 12.61 -29.39
N ILE A 153 6.24 11.90 -29.83
CA ILE A 153 6.16 10.47 -30.15
C ILE A 153 5.84 9.69 -28.89
N LEU A 154 6.57 9.92 -27.81
CA LEU A 154 6.45 9.22 -26.52
C LEU A 154 5.02 9.28 -25.96
N PHE A 155 4.34 10.42 -26.07
CA PHE A 155 2.97 10.61 -25.57
C PHE A 155 1.88 10.47 -26.66
N SER A 156 2.25 10.07 -27.87
CA SER A 156 1.26 9.92 -28.96
C SER A 156 0.15 8.93 -28.60
N GLY A 157 -1.11 9.39 -28.66
CA GLY A 157 -2.28 8.58 -28.34
C GLY A 157 -2.43 8.19 -26.87
N ILE A 158 -1.75 8.92 -25.96
CA ILE A 158 -1.90 8.78 -24.50
C ILE A 158 -2.69 10.00 -23.99
N PRO A 159 -3.80 9.80 -23.26
CA PRO A 159 -4.51 10.89 -22.57
C PRO A 159 -3.59 11.56 -21.54
N LEU A 160 -3.61 12.89 -21.47
CA LEU A 160 -2.80 13.70 -20.55
C LEU A 160 -3.64 14.46 -19.51
N ASP A 161 -4.93 14.13 -19.39
CA ASP A 161 -5.93 14.66 -18.47
C ASP A 161 -6.06 13.86 -17.17
#